data_cca4f6862bf034884afc1848dd2bf2a4
#
_entry.id   cca4f6862bf034884afc1848dd2bf2a4
#
_cell.length_a   1.000
_cell.length_b   1.000
_cell.length_c   1.000
_cell.angle_alpha   90.00
_cell.angle_beta   90.00
_cell.angle_gamma   90.00
#
_symmetry.space_group_name_H-M   'P 1'
#
loop_
_entity.id
_entity.type
_entity.pdbx_description
1 polymer ?
#
loop_
_entity_poly.entity_id
_entity_poly.type
_entity_poly.pdbx_seq_one_letter_code
_entity_poly.pdbx_strand_id
1 'polypeptide(L)'
;MNGFLHDAEKGTVDIIVQSVGRTSILLSQLNVGDCLADLVGPLGQPSHMEGLKKVAIVGGGVGNALAYPLAIGMHKAGIHVDMICGFKTKDIVILEDEFRAGVDRVFMMTDDGTYGEKGFTTDKLKALLDSGEKYDEIVAVGPAIMMKFVCGIAQDYGIPSVASLATYMIDGTGMCGGCRAIIGGEPKFVCVDGPDFDGSLIDWDLLIKRGKTFAEQEAHDREHICKLTGGVRSNA
;
A
#
# COMPACT_ATOMS: atom_id res chain seq x y z
N MET A 1 -0.02 2.33 -7.05
CA MET A 1 1.08 1.34 -7.09
C MET A 1 0.46 -0.02 -6.87
N ASN A 2 1.01 -1.06 -7.41
CA ASN A 2 0.36 -2.37 -7.46
C ASN A 2 1.24 -3.35 -6.71
N GLY A 3 0.65 -4.15 -5.80
CA GLY A 3 1.34 -5.28 -5.19
C GLY A 3 1.73 -6.29 -6.25
N PHE A 4 2.87 -6.92 -6.10
CA PHE A 4 3.30 -7.97 -7.02
C PHE A 4 3.86 -9.17 -6.24
N LEU A 5 3.66 -10.34 -6.82
CA LEU A 5 4.30 -11.59 -6.44
C LEU A 5 5.22 -12.02 -7.57
N HIS A 6 6.30 -12.65 -7.25
CA HIS A 6 7.20 -13.22 -8.26
C HIS A 6 7.42 -14.72 -7.97
N ASP A 7 7.48 -15.47 -9.04
CA ASP A 7 7.86 -16.88 -9.02
C ASP A 7 9.09 -17.04 -9.90
N ALA A 8 10.26 -17.11 -9.25
CA ALA A 8 11.55 -17.18 -9.96
C ALA A 8 11.71 -18.51 -10.72
N GLU A 9 11.06 -19.59 -10.29
CA GLU A 9 11.13 -20.89 -10.97
C GLU A 9 10.33 -20.87 -12.28
N LYS A 10 9.15 -20.20 -12.25
CA LYS A 10 8.30 -20.04 -13.43
C LYS A 10 8.70 -18.84 -14.30
N GLY A 11 9.53 -17.92 -13.76
CA GLY A 11 9.87 -16.68 -14.43
C GLY A 11 8.66 -15.73 -14.60
N THR A 12 7.73 -15.74 -13.64
CA THR A 12 6.51 -14.95 -13.69
C THR A 12 6.48 -13.88 -12.60
N VAL A 13 5.76 -12.79 -12.89
CA VAL A 13 5.44 -11.71 -11.95
C VAL A 13 3.94 -11.46 -12.02
N ASP A 14 3.25 -11.59 -10.87
CA ASP A 14 1.84 -11.27 -10.75
C ASP A 14 1.66 -9.83 -10.26
N ILE A 15 0.83 -9.06 -10.93
CA ILE A 15 0.57 -7.66 -10.61
C ILE A 15 -0.91 -7.47 -10.31
N ILE A 16 -1.22 -6.87 -9.16
CA ILE A 16 -2.60 -6.47 -8.80
C ILE A 16 -2.78 -5.00 -9.19
N VAL A 17 -3.76 -4.72 -10.02
CA VAL A 17 -4.02 -3.39 -10.58
C VAL A 17 -5.41 -2.91 -10.18
N GLN A 18 -5.48 -1.73 -9.55
CA GLN A 18 -6.74 -1.02 -9.35
C GLN A 18 -6.98 -0.01 -10.47
N SER A 19 -8.11 -0.13 -11.17
CA SER A 19 -8.48 0.70 -12.32
C SER A 19 -9.00 2.07 -11.88
N VAL A 20 -8.11 3.00 -11.52
CA VAL A 20 -8.48 4.33 -11.00
C VAL A 20 -8.03 5.51 -11.84
N GLY A 21 -7.05 5.34 -12.71
CA GLY A 21 -6.51 6.37 -13.60
C GLY A 21 -6.29 5.84 -15.01
N ARG A 22 -5.95 6.72 -15.96
CA ARG A 22 -5.83 6.38 -17.37
C ARG A 22 -4.96 5.14 -17.62
N THR A 23 -3.75 5.12 -17.09
CA THR A 23 -2.81 4.02 -17.30
C THR A 23 -3.30 2.71 -16.70
N SER A 24 -3.84 2.73 -15.48
CA SER A 24 -4.35 1.54 -14.82
C SER A 24 -5.63 1.00 -15.46
N ILE A 25 -6.47 1.86 -16.02
CA ILE A 25 -7.63 1.45 -16.83
C ILE A 25 -7.17 0.76 -18.12
N LEU A 26 -6.21 1.33 -18.84
CA LEU A 26 -5.65 0.70 -20.05
C LEU A 26 -5.01 -0.66 -19.74
N LEU A 27 -4.26 -0.75 -18.65
CA LEU A 27 -3.64 -2.00 -18.23
C LEU A 27 -4.68 -3.07 -17.88
N SER A 28 -5.79 -2.69 -17.24
CA SER A 28 -6.88 -3.62 -16.90
C SER A 28 -7.68 -4.14 -18.10
N GLN A 29 -7.49 -3.54 -19.29
CA GLN A 29 -8.14 -3.97 -20.52
C GLN A 29 -7.32 -5.00 -21.33
N LEU A 30 -6.10 -5.29 -20.90
CA LEU A 30 -5.26 -6.30 -21.54
C LEU A 30 -5.87 -7.69 -21.38
N ASN A 31 -5.75 -8.48 -22.43
CA ASN A 31 -6.20 -9.86 -22.45
C ASN A 31 -5.01 -10.83 -22.39
N VAL A 32 -5.29 -12.09 -22.14
CA VAL A 32 -4.28 -13.14 -22.18
C VAL A 32 -3.65 -13.20 -23.58
N GLY A 33 -2.33 -13.07 -23.63
CA GLY A 33 -1.56 -13.01 -24.88
C GLY A 33 -1.15 -11.61 -25.31
N ASP A 34 -1.75 -10.56 -24.71
CA ASP A 34 -1.26 -9.19 -24.92
C ASP A 34 0.07 -8.97 -24.21
N CYS A 35 0.86 -8.02 -24.74
CA CYS A 35 2.21 -7.75 -24.22
C CYS A 35 2.33 -6.32 -23.70
N LEU A 36 3.07 -6.14 -22.60
CA LEU A 36 3.64 -4.86 -22.22
C LEU A 36 4.94 -4.63 -22.98
N ALA A 37 5.22 -3.37 -23.33
CA ALA A 37 6.47 -3.02 -24.00
C ALA A 37 7.68 -3.33 -23.09
N ASP A 38 7.59 -2.92 -21.84
CA ASP A 38 8.65 -3.07 -20.85
C ASP A 38 8.08 -3.27 -19.45
N LEU A 39 8.82 -4.01 -18.62
CA LEU A 39 8.65 -4.13 -17.17
C LEU A 39 10.01 -3.97 -16.52
N VAL A 40 10.18 -2.93 -15.71
CA VAL A 40 11.45 -2.62 -15.05
C VAL A 40 11.32 -2.84 -13.55
N GLY A 41 12.24 -3.61 -12.97
CA GLY A 41 12.30 -3.90 -11.54
C GLY A 41 13.35 -4.94 -11.19
N PRO A 42 13.59 -5.21 -9.91
CA PRO A 42 13.07 -4.48 -8.76
C PRO A 42 13.66 -3.06 -8.66
N LEU A 43 12.85 -2.10 -8.18
CA LEU A 43 13.26 -0.71 -7.96
C LEU A 43 13.13 -0.34 -6.48
N GLY A 44 13.85 0.70 -6.06
CA GLY A 44 13.85 1.17 -4.66
C GLY A 44 14.74 0.35 -3.75
N GLN A 45 14.50 0.47 -2.45
CA GLN A 45 15.26 -0.21 -1.40
C GLN A 45 14.44 -1.37 -0.81
N PRO A 46 15.09 -2.44 -0.37
CA PRO A 46 14.41 -3.52 0.34
C PRO A 46 13.91 -3.03 1.71
N SER A 47 12.77 -3.58 2.16
CA SER A 47 12.28 -3.34 3.52
C SER A 47 13.23 -3.92 4.55
N HIS A 48 13.43 -3.19 5.66
CA HIS A 48 14.25 -3.63 6.78
C HIS A 48 13.52 -4.70 7.58
N MET A 49 14.22 -5.80 7.93
CA MET A 49 13.65 -6.92 8.68
C MET A 49 14.54 -7.37 9.86
N GLU A 50 15.77 -6.86 9.93
CA GLU A 50 16.74 -7.31 10.93
C GLU A 50 16.34 -6.91 12.35
N GLY A 51 16.41 -7.87 13.26
CA GLY A 51 16.11 -7.64 14.68
C GLY A 51 14.62 -7.62 15.04
N LEU A 52 13.72 -7.60 14.06
CA LEU A 52 12.29 -7.64 14.30
C LEU A 52 11.84 -9.04 14.69
N LYS A 53 10.94 -9.14 15.67
CA LYS A 53 10.33 -10.39 16.14
C LYS A 53 8.81 -10.39 15.97
N LYS A 54 8.19 -9.23 16.13
CA LYS A 54 6.74 -9.06 16.03
C LYS A 54 6.38 -7.71 15.43
N VAL A 55 5.62 -7.71 14.35
CA VAL A 55 5.19 -6.51 13.65
C VAL A 55 3.68 -6.47 13.48
N ALA A 56 3.12 -5.26 13.42
CA ALA A 56 1.77 -5.02 12.95
C ALA A 56 1.86 -4.35 11.58
N ILE A 57 1.23 -4.95 10.57
CA ILE A 57 1.13 -4.36 9.22
C ILE A 57 -0.30 -3.90 9.00
N VAL A 58 -0.46 -2.61 8.72
CA VAL A 58 -1.76 -1.96 8.54
C VAL A 58 -1.93 -1.58 7.07
N GLY A 59 -2.79 -2.32 6.38
CA GLY A 59 -3.09 -2.12 4.97
C GLY A 59 -4.43 -1.41 4.74
N GLY A 60 -4.52 -0.55 3.72
CA GLY A 60 -5.74 0.15 3.35
C GLY A 60 -6.07 0.07 1.87
N GLY A 61 -7.26 -0.47 1.54
CA GLY A 61 -7.71 -0.63 0.15
C GLY A 61 -6.72 -1.45 -0.69
N VAL A 62 -6.32 -0.93 -1.85
CA VAL A 62 -5.30 -1.58 -2.69
C VAL A 62 -3.92 -1.67 -2.02
N GLY A 63 -3.66 -0.88 -0.97
CA GLY A 63 -2.43 -1.00 -0.18
C GLY A 63 -2.24 -2.39 0.43
N ASN A 64 -3.31 -3.16 0.63
CA ASN A 64 -3.21 -4.55 1.06
C ASN A 64 -2.46 -5.43 0.03
N ALA A 65 -2.59 -5.13 -1.27
CA ALA A 65 -1.82 -5.82 -2.31
C ALA A 65 -0.31 -5.53 -2.25
N LEU A 66 0.06 -4.32 -1.80
CA LEU A 66 1.46 -3.95 -1.54
C LEU A 66 1.98 -4.55 -0.23
N ALA A 67 1.13 -4.60 0.80
CA ALA A 67 1.46 -5.17 2.09
C ALA A 67 1.65 -6.70 2.02
N TYR A 68 0.99 -7.38 1.08
CA TYR A 68 1.00 -8.85 1.00
C TYR A 68 2.42 -9.44 0.84
N PRO A 69 3.22 -9.08 -0.18
CA PRO A 69 4.56 -9.64 -0.33
C PRO A 69 5.47 -9.31 0.87
N LEU A 70 5.30 -8.14 1.48
CA LEU A 70 6.03 -7.75 2.68
C LEU A 70 5.66 -8.64 3.88
N ALA A 71 4.36 -8.81 4.14
CA ALA A 71 3.85 -9.62 5.22
C ALA A 71 4.31 -11.08 5.13
N ILE A 72 4.21 -11.66 3.92
CA ILE A 72 4.68 -13.03 3.65
C ILE A 72 6.19 -13.14 3.79
N GLY A 73 6.95 -12.14 3.31
CA GLY A 73 8.40 -12.09 3.45
C GLY A 73 8.85 -12.06 4.91
N MET A 74 8.23 -11.21 5.72
CA MET A 74 8.50 -11.11 7.17
C MET A 74 8.14 -12.41 7.91
N HIS A 75 6.96 -12.98 7.63
CA HIS A 75 6.55 -14.26 8.23
C HIS A 75 7.51 -15.40 7.87
N LYS A 76 7.92 -15.51 6.60
CA LYS A 76 8.93 -16.49 6.17
C LYS A 76 10.29 -16.29 6.82
N ALA A 77 10.65 -15.06 7.18
CA ALA A 77 11.86 -14.75 7.95
C ALA A 77 11.73 -15.08 9.45
N GLY A 78 10.59 -15.61 9.91
CA GLY A 78 10.33 -15.98 11.29
C GLY A 78 9.85 -14.83 12.18
N ILE A 79 9.41 -13.72 11.59
CA ILE A 79 8.81 -12.59 12.29
C ILE A 79 7.31 -12.85 12.45
N HIS A 80 6.78 -12.68 13.66
CA HIS A 80 5.35 -12.77 13.90
C HIS A 80 4.63 -11.56 13.27
N VAL A 81 3.66 -11.81 12.41
CA VAL A 81 2.95 -10.78 11.67
C VAL A 81 1.48 -10.74 12.03
N ASP A 82 1.04 -9.60 12.55
CA ASP A 82 -0.36 -9.25 12.69
C ASP A 82 -0.76 -8.33 11.53
N MET A 83 -1.60 -8.84 10.62
CA MET A 83 -2.07 -8.08 9.47
C MET A 83 -3.45 -7.47 9.74
N ILE A 84 -3.57 -6.15 9.63
CA ILE A 84 -4.83 -5.41 9.75
C ILE A 84 -5.21 -4.90 8.36
N CYS A 85 -6.21 -5.52 7.75
CA CYS A 85 -6.67 -5.22 6.40
C CYS A 85 -7.92 -4.33 6.45
N GLY A 86 -7.84 -3.12 5.91
CA GLY A 86 -8.97 -2.18 5.83
C GLY A 86 -9.50 -2.03 4.43
N PHE A 87 -10.82 -2.03 4.31
CA PHE A 87 -11.56 -1.81 3.08
C PHE A 87 -12.79 -0.93 3.34
N LYS A 88 -13.36 -0.32 2.31
CA LYS A 88 -14.61 0.44 2.47
C LYS A 88 -15.80 -0.49 2.65
N THR A 89 -15.88 -1.54 1.82
CA THR A 89 -17.00 -2.47 1.75
C THR A 89 -16.49 -3.88 1.47
N LYS A 90 -17.34 -4.90 1.66
CA LYS A 90 -17.04 -6.30 1.35
C LYS A 90 -16.61 -6.52 -0.11
N ASP A 91 -17.25 -5.82 -1.04
CA ASP A 91 -17.08 -6.07 -2.49
C ASP A 91 -15.67 -5.79 -3.03
N ILE A 92 -14.88 -5.02 -2.26
CA ILE A 92 -13.49 -4.69 -2.62
C ILE A 92 -12.45 -5.38 -1.74
N VAL A 93 -12.86 -6.36 -0.94
CA VAL A 93 -11.94 -7.20 -0.16
C VAL A 93 -11.13 -8.08 -1.12
N ILE A 94 -9.82 -8.09 -0.92
CA ILE A 94 -8.86 -8.87 -1.71
C ILE A 94 -7.90 -9.61 -0.80
N LEU A 95 -7.34 -10.74 -1.25
CA LEU A 95 -6.23 -11.47 -0.65
C LEU A 95 -6.48 -11.99 0.78
N GLU A 96 -7.73 -12.15 1.22
CA GLU A 96 -8.00 -12.62 2.58
C GLU A 96 -7.49 -14.04 2.81
N ASP A 97 -7.79 -14.95 1.90
CA ASP A 97 -7.39 -16.36 2.02
C ASP A 97 -5.86 -16.48 1.98
N GLU A 98 -5.21 -15.70 1.12
CA GLU A 98 -3.76 -15.65 0.99
C GLU A 98 -3.10 -15.11 2.26
N PHE A 99 -3.65 -14.05 2.86
CA PHE A 99 -3.15 -13.54 4.15
C PHE A 99 -3.34 -14.56 5.26
N ARG A 100 -4.53 -15.17 5.36
CA ARG A 100 -4.82 -16.18 6.40
C ARG A 100 -3.94 -17.43 6.28
N ALA A 101 -3.53 -17.77 5.07
CA ALA A 101 -2.61 -18.88 4.83
C ALA A 101 -1.14 -18.52 5.09
N GLY A 102 -0.77 -17.24 5.08
CA GLY A 102 0.62 -16.81 5.01
C GLY A 102 1.14 -15.95 6.16
N VAL A 103 0.29 -15.58 7.15
CA VAL A 103 0.72 -14.81 8.34
C VAL A 103 0.05 -15.34 9.60
N ASP A 104 0.48 -14.87 10.78
CA ASP A 104 0.03 -15.41 12.06
C ASP A 104 -1.38 -15.01 12.43
N ARG A 105 -1.76 -13.73 12.28
CA ARG A 105 -3.10 -13.22 12.56
C ARG A 105 -3.55 -12.24 11.48
N VAL A 106 -4.83 -12.31 11.13
CA VAL A 106 -5.46 -11.40 10.15
C VAL A 106 -6.73 -10.80 10.74
N PHE A 107 -6.81 -9.48 10.68
CA PHE A 107 -7.97 -8.71 11.11
C PHE A 107 -8.56 -8.01 9.90
N MET A 108 -9.78 -8.41 9.51
CA MET A 108 -10.50 -7.80 8.38
C MET A 108 -11.42 -6.72 8.91
N MET A 109 -11.26 -5.49 8.38
CA MET A 109 -12.03 -4.32 8.75
C MET A 109 -12.78 -3.77 7.55
N THR A 110 -14.03 -3.36 7.73
CA THR A 110 -14.76 -2.58 6.71
C THR A 110 -15.38 -1.34 7.34
N ASP A 111 -15.28 -0.20 6.65
CA ASP A 111 -15.77 1.08 7.15
C ASP A 111 -17.29 1.01 7.42
N ASP A 112 -18.04 0.33 6.55
CA ASP A 112 -19.50 0.19 6.64
C ASP A 112 -19.97 -1.00 7.48
N GLY A 113 -19.08 -1.92 7.83
CA GLY A 113 -19.41 -3.14 8.61
C GLY A 113 -20.06 -4.24 7.78
N THR A 114 -19.97 -4.20 6.46
CA THR A 114 -20.53 -5.26 5.59
C THR A 114 -19.72 -6.56 5.63
N TYR A 115 -18.47 -6.51 6.15
CA TYR A 115 -17.61 -7.67 6.32
C TYR A 115 -16.57 -7.46 7.44
N GLY A 116 -16.24 -8.55 8.15
CA GLY A 116 -15.26 -8.49 9.25
C GLY A 116 -15.74 -7.61 10.40
N GLU A 117 -14.82 -6.88 11.01
CA GLU A 117 -15.11 -5.91 12.06
C GLU A 117 -15.46 -4.56 11.42
N LYS A 118 -16.46 -3.86 11.96
CA LYS A 118 -16.83 -2.52 11.53
C LYS A 118 -15.88 -1.49 12.12
N GLY A 119 -15.35 -0.59 11.31
CA GLY A 119 -14.52 0.55 11.73
C GLY A 119 -13.27 0.69 10.91
N PHE A 120 -12.39 1.58 11.34
CA PHE A 120 -11.14 1.84 10.66
C PHE A 120 -10.01 0.95 11.18
N THR A 121 -9.00 0.73 10.34
CA THR A 121 -7.79 -0.02 10.73
C THR A 121 -7.07 0.61 11.92
N THR A 122 -7.15 1.92 12.07
CA THR A 122 -6.63 2.69 13.21
C THR A 122 -7.31 2.31 14.52
N ASP A 123 -8.61 2.04 14.50
CA ASP A 123 -9.36 1.63 15.68
C ASP A 123 -8.91 0.25 16.16
N LYS A 124 -8.71 -0.67 15.20
CA LYS A 124 -8.20 -2.02 15.49
C LYS A 124 -6.78 -1.99 16.02
N LEU A 125 -5.88 -1.22 15.36
CA LEU A 125 -4.51 -1.06 15.84
C LEU A 125 -4.49 -0.55 17.29
N LYS A 126 -5.26 0.50 17.56
CA LYS A 126 -5.34 1.06 18.91
C LYS A 126 -5.89 0.04 19.92
N ALA A 127 -6.94 -0.70 19.57
CA ALA A 127 -7.50 -1.74 20.44
C ALA A 127 -6.48 -2.85 20.77
N LEU A 128 -5.64 -3.25 19.81
CA LEU A 128 -4.57 -4.21 20.04
C LEU A 128 -3.52 -3.64 21.00
N LEU A 129 -3.09 -2.41 20.81
CA LEU A 129 -2.12 -1.74 21.67
C LEU A 129 -2.68 -1.53 23.09
N ASP A 130 -3.93 -1.09 23.22
CA ASP A 130 -4.63 -0.92 24.52
C ASP A 130 -4.80 -2.25 25.25
N SER A 131 -4.90 -3.38 24.54
CA SER A 131 -4.94 -4.72 25.15
C SER A 131 -3.60 -5.24 25.65
N GLY A 132 -2.52 -4.47 25.42
CA GLY A 132 -1.17 -4.80 25.88
C GLY A 132 -0.31 -5.54 24.86
N GLU A 133 -0.76 -5.66 23.61
CA GLU A 133 0.08 -6.17 22.52
C GLU A 133 1.30 -5.25 22.30
N LYS A 134 2.44 -5.87 22.08
CA LYS A 134 3.70 -5.17 21.84
C LYS A 134 4.24 -5.54 20.49
N TYR A 135 4.64 -4.53 19.75
CA TYR A 135 5.26 -4.67 18.43
C TYR A 135 6.63 -4.01 18.42
N ASP A 136 7.56 -4.60 17.70
CA ASP A 136 8.87 -4.01 17.46
C ASP A 136 8.76 -2.88 16.44
N GLU A 137 7.82 -3.01 15.49
CA GLU A 137 7.57 -2.03 14.45
C GLU A 137 6.11 -2.09 13.97
N ILE A 138 5.56 -0.96 13.54
CA ILE A 138 4.26 -0.86 12.88
C ILE A 138 4.49 -0.38 11.44
N VAL A 139 4.02 -1.16 10.46
CA VAL A 139 4.15 -0.83 9.04
C VAL A 139 2.80 -0.37 8.49
N ALA A 140 2.77 0.81 7.87
CA ALA A 140 1.56 1.38 7.27
C ALA A 140 1.66 1.38 5.74
N VAL A 141 0.64 0.82 5.05
CA VAL A 141 0.60 0.71 3.58
C VAL A 141 -0.79 1.07 3.06
N GLY A 142 -0.93 2.20 2.38
CA GLY A 142 -2.24 2.59 1.85
C GLY A 142 -2.39 4.10 1.60
N PRO A 143 -3.60 4.64 1.74
CA PRO A 143 -3.83 6.08 1.59
C PRO A 143 -2.99 6.90 2.57
N ALA A 144 -2.39 8.00 2.07
CA ALA A 144 -1.49 8.82 2.87
C ALA A 144 -2.10 9.32 4.19
N ILE A 145 -3.40 9.64 4.18
CA ILE A 145 -4.12 10.06 5.39
C ILE A 145 -4.21 8.93 6.42
N MET A 146 -4.47 7.68 5.99
CA MET A 146 -4.49 6.52 6.88
C MET A 146 -3.10 6.27 7.47
N MET A 147 -2.06 6.28 6.62
CA MET A 147 -0.68 6.08 7.07
C MET A 147 -0.25 7.14 8.09
N LYS A 148 -0.61 8.42 7.87
CA LYS A 148 -0.38 9.51 8.83
C LYS A 148 -0.98 9.18 10.21
N PHE A 149 -2.23 8.71 10.26
CA PHE A 149 -2.87 8.35 11.53
C PHE A 149 -2.25 7.12 12.18
N VAL A 150 -1.93 6.08 11.39
CA VAL A 150 -1.25 4.88 11.89
C VAL A 150 0.10 5.22 12.51
N CYS A 151 0.92 6.02 11.82
CA CYS A 151 2.22 6.47 12.34
C CYS A 151 2.07 7.38 13.57
N GLY A 152 1.03 8.22 13.62
CA GLY A 152 0.71 9.02 14.80
C GLY A 152 0.38 8.15 16.01
N ILE A 153 -0.45 7.12 15.83
CA ILE A 153 -0.75 6.15 16.89
C ILE A 153 0.54 5.44 17.35
N ALA A 154 1.35 4.96 16.41
CA ALA A 154 2.61 4.32 16.75
C ALA A 154 3.50 5.22 17.61
N GLN A 155 3.60 6.50 17.25
CA GLN A 155 4.35 7.51 18.00
C GLN A 155 3.80 7.70 19.43
N ASP A 156 2.46 7.77 19.58
CA ASP A 156 1.80 7.93 20.89
C ASP A 156 2.13 6.75 21.84
N TYR A 157 2.35 5.54 21.30
CA TYR A 157 2.73 4.35 22.06
C TYR A 157 4.26 4.11 22.10
N GLY A 158 5.06 5.01 21.52
CA GLY A 158 6.52 4.90 21.51
C GLY A 158 7.05 3.73 20.68
N ILE A 159 6.31 3.29 19.67
CA ILE A 159 6.68 2.19 18.78
C ILE A 159 7.21 2.76 17.46
N PRO A 160 8.36 2.29 16.95
CA PRO A 160 8.85 2.64 15.64
C PRO A 160 7.79 2.36 14.55
N SER A 161 7.69 3.24 13.57
CA SER A 161 6.77 3.04 12.46
C SER A 161 7.41 3.30 11.12
N VAL A 162 7.04 2.51 10.14
CA VAL A 162 7.43 2.64 8.75
C VAL A 162 6.19 2.85 7.89
N ALA A 163 6.26 3.80 6.95
CA ALA A 163 5.21 4.00 5.96
C ALA A 163 5.75 3.72 4.57
N SER A 164 5.06 2.82 3.84
CA SER A 164 5.38 2.49 2.45
C SER A 164 4.67 3.48 1.54
N LEU A 165 5.41 4.46 1.03
CA LEU A 165 4.87 5.60 0.33
C LEU A 165 4.51 5.27 -1.12
N ALA A 166 3.33 5.71 -1.54
CA ALA A 166 2.89 5.70 -2.92
C ALA A 166 2.69 7.16 -3.39
N THR A 167 3.56 7.60 -4.28
CA THR A 167 3.54 8.93 -4.89
C THR A 167 3.39 8.83 -6.40
N TYR A 168 3.24 9.96 -7.10
CA TYR A 168 3.31 9.96 -8.55
C TYR A 168 4.67 9.44 -9.02
N MET A 169 4.67 8.36 -9.79
CA MET A 169 5.87 7.77 -10.37
C MET A 169 5.78 7.82 -11.89
N ILE A 170 6.82 8.34 -12.53
CA ILE A 170 6.89 8.51 -13.98
C ILE A 170 7.99 7.61 -14.55
N ASP A 171 9.24 7.78 -14.12
CA ASP A 171 10.37 6.98 -14.63
C ASP A 171 10.82 5.84 -13.68
N GLY A 172 10.62 5.99 -12.39
CA GLY A 172 11.02 4.99 -11.39
C GLY A 172 12.54 4.92 -11.10
N THR A 173 13.36 5.77 -11.71
CA THR A 173 14.84 5.72 -11.64
C THR A 173 15.46 6.92 -10.91
N GLY A 174 14.64 7.83 -10.36
CA GLY A 174 15.10 9.02 -9.65
C GLY A 174 15.44 10.22 -10.52
N MET A 175 15.31 10.12 -11.84
CA MET A 175 15.69 11.21 -12.77
C MET A 175 14.67 12.34 -12.84
N CYS A 176 13.35 12.02 -12.86
CA CYS A 176 12.31 13.01 -13.08
C CYS A 176 11.93 13.81 -11.82
N GLY A 177 12.24 13.32 -10.63
CA GLY A 177 11.87 13.94 -9.35
C GLY A 177 10.36 13.99 -9.06
N GLY A 178 9.51 13.33 -9.85
CA GLY A 178 8.06 13.31 -9.69
C GLY A 178 7.61 12.71 -8.35
N CYS A 179 8.31 11.68 -7.89
CA CYS A 179 8.00 10.95 -6.66
C CYS A 179 8.61 11.58 -5.39
N ARG A 180 9.08 12.83 -5.43
CA ARG A 180 9.75 13.48 -4.30
C ARG A 180 8.82 13.59 -3.07
N ALA A 181 9.33 13.15 -1.92
CA ALA A 181 8.79 13.38 -0.58
C ALA A 181 9.83 14.11 0.30
N ILE A 182 9.39 14.75 1.38
CA ILE A 182 10.29 15.35 2.38
C ILE A 182 10.33 14.44 3.59
N ILE A 183 11.51 13.97 3.94
CA ILE A 183 11.77 13.04 5.03
C ILE A 183 12.85 13.62 5.92
N GLY A 184 12.53 13.90 7.19
CA GLY A 184 13.47 14.57 8.11
C GLY A 184 13.94 15.94 7.63
N GLY A 185 13.10 16.64 6.87
CA GLY A 185 13.44 17.94 6.27
C GLY A 185 14.19 17.86 4.93
N GLU A 186 14.61 16.67 4.50
CA GLU A 186 15.38 16.47 3.28
C GLU A 186 14.51 15.87 2.14
N PRO A 187 14.73 16.29 0.88
CA PRO A 187 14.05 15.70 -0.25
C PRO A 187 14.57 14.28 -0.54
N LYS A 188 13.66 13.31 -0.62
CA LYS A 188 13.92 11.92 -1.00
C LYS A 188 13.08 11.54 -2.22
N PHE A 189 13.59 10.64 -3.04
CA PHE A 189 12.86 10.08 -4.19
C PHE A 189 12.33 8.70 -3.84
N VAL A 190 11.01 8.60 -3.69
CA VAL A 190 10.36 7.37 -3.24
C VAL A 190 10.70 6.16 -4.11
N CYS A 191 10.92 6.35 -5.40
CA CYS A 191 11.28 5.28 -6.33
C CYS A 191 12.71 4.74 -6.19
N VAL A 192 13.61 5.47 -5.51
CA VAL A 192 15.04 5.10 -5.35
C VAL A 192 15.41 4.96 -3.89
N ASP A 193 15.01 5.94 -3.05
CA ASP A 193 15.34 5.97 -1.62
C ASP A 193 14.36 5.17 -0.75
N GLY A 194 13.15 4.89 -1.28
CA GLY A 194 12.07 4.17 -0.62
C GLY A 194 11.74 2.84 -1.31
N PRO A 195 10.51 2.34 -1.15
CA PRO A 195 9.28 3.07 -0.78
C PRO A 195 9.09 3.30 0.72
N ASP A 196 9.83 2.61 1.57
CA ASP A 196 9.63 2.57 3.01
C ASP A 196 10.45 3.66 3.69
N PHE A 197 9.78 4.45 4.55
CA PHE A 197 10.41 5.54 5.31
C PHE A 197 9.91 5.54 6.75
N ASP A 198 10.76 6.04 7.67
CA ASP A 198 10.37 6.29 9.05
C ASP A 198 9.16 7.24 9.11
N GLY A 199 8.05 6.73 9.65
CA GLY A 199 6.77 7.43 9.70
C GLY A 199 6.82 8.73 10.51
N SER A 200 7.73 8.85 11.47
CA SER A 200 7.93 10.04 12.30
C SER A 200 8.66 11.19 11.58
N LEU A 201 9.37 10.88 10.49
CA LEU A 201 10.17 11.86 9.74
C LEU A 201 9.46 12.40 8.49
N ILE A 202 8.31 11.85 8.11
CA ILE A 202 7.59 12.22 6.89
C ILE A 202 6.86 13.57 7.07
N ASP A 203 7.06 14.49 6.14
CA ASP A 203 6.19 15.67 6.00
C ASP A 203 4.85 15.26 5.38
N TRP A 204 3.94 14.80 6.24
CA TRP A 204 2.63 14.30 5.84
C TRP A 204 1.77 15.33 5.14
N ASP A 205 1.82 16.59 5.56
CA ASP A 205 0.97 17.64 5.01
C ASP A 205 1.39 17.98 3.59
N LEU A 206 2.68 18.08 3.34
CA LEU A 206 3.20 18.28 2.00
C LEU A 206 2.97 17.05 1.11
N LEU A 207 3.15 15.83 1.63
CA LEU A 207 2.89 14.59 0.91
C LEU A 207 1.43 14.51 0.44
N ILE A 208 0.48 14.75 1.34
CA ILE A 208 -0.96 14.75 1.04
C ILE A 208 -1.33 15.84 0.03
N LYS A 209 -0.76 17.06 0.19
CA LYS A 209 -0.97 18.16 -0.74
C LYS A 209 -0.46 17.82 -2.14
N ARG A 210 0.73 17.25 -2.25
CA ARG A 210 1.31 16.83 -3.53
C ARG A 210 0.49 15.72 -4.20
N GLY A 211 -0.03 14.76 -3.44
CA GLY A 211 -0.90 13.71 -3.94
C GLY A 211 -2.20 14.19 -4.59
N LYS A 212 -2.56 15.48 -4.43
CA LYS A 212 -3.73 16.10 -5.06
C LYS A 212 -3.40 16.96 -6.28
N THR A 213 -2.11 17.07 -6.67
CA THR A 213 -1.66 18.01 -7.72
C THR A 213 -2.37 17.83 -9.06
N PHE A 214 -2.69 16.59 -9.43
CA PHE A 214 -3.33 16.27 -10.71
C PHE A 214 -4.77 15.76 -10.57
N ALA A 215 -5.41 15.97 -9.43
CA ALA A 215 -6.74 15.42 -9.14
C ALA A 215 -7.82 15.87 -10.16
N GLU A 216 -7.78 17.11 -10.64
CA GLU A 216 -8.70 17.64 -11.64
C GLU A 216 -8.47 17.00 -13.01
N GLN A 217 -7.21 16.87 -13.43
CA GLN A 217 -6.83 16.22 -14.68
C GLN A 217 -7.21 14.74 -14.67
N GLU A 218 -6.97 14.05 -13.57
CA GLU A 218 -7.35 12.64 -13.40
C GLU A 218 -8.86 12.44 -13.42
N ALA A 219 -9.64 13.37 -12.85
CA ALA A 219 -11.09 13.34 -12.90
C ALA A 219 -11.60 13.53 -14.35
N HIS A 220 -11.06 14.52 -15.07
CA HIS A 220 -11.37 14.77 -16.47
C HIS A 220 -11.04 13.57 -17.36
N ASP A 221 -9.85 12.99 -17.20
CA ASP A 221 -9.41 11.82 -17.98
C ASP A 221 -10.29 10.59 -17.74
N ARG A 222 -10.74 10.36 -16.51
CA ARG A 222 -11.69 9.28 -16.19
C ARG A 222 -13.01 9.43 -16.92
N GLU A 223 -13.58 10.64 -16.98
CA GLU A 223 -14.80 10.90 -17.71
C GLU A 223 -14.62 10.69 -19.22
N HIS A 224 -13.48 11.10 -19.77
CA HIS A 224 -13.18 10.97 -21.18
C HIS A 224 -13.02 9.49 -21.60
N ILE A 225 -12.29 8.70 -20.84
CA ILE A 225 -12.12 7.26 -21.09
C ILE A 225 -13.45 6.53 -20.95
N CYS A 226 -14.27 6.86 -19.94
CA CYS A 226 -15.60 6.29 -19.79
C CYS A 226 -16.49 6.53 -21.01
N LYS A 227 -16.39 7.70 -21.63
CA LYS A 227 -17.12 8.01 -22.88
C LYS A 227 -16.58 7.23 -24.09
N LEU A 228 -15.27 7.04 -24.20
CA LEU A 228 -14.63 6.32 -25.31
C LEU A 228 -14.84 4.80 -25.24
N THR A 229 -14.87 4.24 -24.05
CA THR A 229 -14.97 2.78 -23.81
C THR A 229 -16.41 2.27 -23.61
N GLY A 230 -17.43 3.12 -23.82
CA GLY A 230 -18.83 2.73 -23.69
C GLY A 230 -19.30 2.43 -22.28
N GLY A 231 -18.62 2.99 -21.27
CA GLY A 231 -19.11 2.99 -19.89
C GLY A 231 -18.91 1.67 -19.13
N VAL A 232 -17.73 1.12 -19.16
CA VAL A 232 -17.34 0.12 -18.13
C VAL A 232 -17.37 0.85 -16.79
N ARG A 233 -18.46 0.70 -16.04
CA ARG A 233 -18.57 1.21 -14.67
C ARG A 233 -17.54 0.47 -13.83
N SER A 234 -16.47 1.15 -13.42
CA SER A 234 -15.66 0.70 -12.29
C SER A 234 -16.56 0.80 -11.06
N ASN A 235 -17.01 -0.34 -10.54
CA ASN A 235 -17.52 -0.40 -9.19
C ASN A 235 -16.30 -0.16 -8.29
N ALA A 236 -16.10 1.08 -7.84
CA ALA A 236 -15.12 1.49 -6.86
C ALA A 236 -15.81 1.72 -5.52
#